data_05c303e262a2268e75f1f0d1c327d85b
#
_entry.id   05c303e262a2268e75f1f0d1c327d85b
#
_cell.length_a   1.000
_cell.length_b   1.000
_cell.length_c   1.000
_cell.angle_alpha   90.00
_cell.angle_beta   90.00
_cell.angle_gamma   90.00
#
_symmetry.space_group_name_H-M   'P 1'
#
loop_
_entity.id
_entity.type
_entity.pdbx_description
1 polymer ?
#
loop_
_entity_poly.entity_id
_entity_poly.type
_entity_poly.pdbx_seq_one_letter_code
_entity_poly.pdbx_strand_id
1 'polypeptide(L)'
;MSHNQPGPYGAQPPQQQPGPYGQQPQAPYGQPPAPPRGGGGRKKTGLVIGAVVVVAAAAVGGYLLFAGDDSSSVADDGKTYKLTAPATVLGGYKKLDASAGGGGMSSGDLKDLEKRGVSDPKDVHAAYQHGEGTTMKTFNYLGVYGEVDDPEKVVDAMFAEMEKNSLNGSDGGMKLIGSPKEFTPDGFAHGVMKCQMGEFSMGGEGGAEDSGVPDSFQTPMCAWGDHSTVAYAVFSDAGATGRGKDIALSDVAAQVAELRDDVRVEVK
;
A
#
# COMPACT_ATOMS: atom_id res chain seq x y z
N MET A 1 -45.57 -12.88 50.73
CA MET A 1 -45.94 -11.57 51.24
C MET A 1 -44.77 -10.67 50.91
N SER A 2 -44.79 -10.14 49.81
CA SER A 2 -45.12 -8.78 49.33
C SER A 2 -44.44 -7.68 50.11
N HIS A 3 -43.61 -6.95 49.48
CA HIS A 3 -43.75 -5.50 49.31
C HIS A 3 -42.71 -4.94 48.35
N ASN A 4 -43.19 -4.62 47.21
CA ASN A 4 -42.57 -3.77 46.21
C ASN A 4 -42.80 -2.32 46.60
N GLN A 5 -41.75 -1.47 46.69
CA GLN A 5 -41.94 -0.03 46.74
C GLN A 5 -41.06 0.67 45.74
N PRO A 6 -41.57 1.51 44.81
CA PRO A 6 -40.80 2.32 43.92
C PRO A 6 -40.28 3.59 44.60
N GLY A 7 -38.99 3.93 44.40
CA GLY A 7 -38.38 5.18 44.87
C GLY A 7 -38.69 6.35 43.94
N PRO A 8 -38.63 7.61 44.43
CA PRO A 8 -39.13 8.79 43.76
C PRO A 8 -38.18 9.33 42.65
N TYR A 9 -38.79 9.88 41.63
CA TYR A 9 -38.23 10.58 40.49
C TYR A 9 -37.23 11.66 40.89
N GLY A 10 -36.00 11.60 40.32
CA GLY A 10 -35.00 12.66 40.35
C GLY A 10 -35.27 13.68 39.25
N ALA A 11 -35.19 14.95 39.61
CA ALA A 11 -35.55 16.12 38.81
C ALA A 11 -34.60 16.34 37.61
N GLN A 12 -35.21 16.78 36.48
CA GLN A 12 -34.50 17.27 35.31
C GLN A 12 -33.68 18.53 35.62
N PRO A 13 -32.46 18.67 35.03
CA PRO A 13 -31.73 19.93 35.09
C PRO A 13 -32.34 20.97 34.11
N PRO A 14 -32.30 22.28 34.43
CA PRO A 14 -32.92 23.32 33.65
C PRO A 14 -32.20 23.59 32.31
N GLN A 15 -32.98 23.77 31.26
CA GLN A 15 -32.55 24.23 29.93
C GLN A 15 -31.95 25.66 30.03
N GLN A 16 -30.73 25.85 29.56
CA GLN A 16 -30.16 27.20 29.39
C GLN A 16 -30.69 27.81 28.08
N GLN A 17 -31.26 29.02 28.19
CA GLN A 17 -31.69 29.88 27.09
C GLN A 17 -30.49 30.38 26.28
N PRO A 18 -30.64 30.54 24.94
CA PRO A 18 -29.64 31.19 24.09
C PRO A 18 -29.61 32.70 24.33
N GLY A 19 -28.41 33.24 24.60
CA GLY A 19 -28.17 34.66 24.72
C GLY A 19 -28.10 35.35 23.33
N PRO A 20 -28.29 36.73 23.29
CA PRO A 20 -28.45 37.45 22.04
C PRO A 20 -27.14 37.67 21.28
N TYR A 21 -27.27 37.67 19.98
CA TYR A 21 -26.24 37.93 18.96
C TYR A 21 -25.44 39.21 19.21
N GLY A 22 -24.12 39.08 19.38
CA GLY A 22 -23.16 40.17 19.25
C GLY A 22 -22.70 40.28 17.81
N GLN A 23 -23.00 41.45 17.20
CA GLN A 23 -22.50 41.80 15.86
C GLN A 23 -20.97 42.06 15.91
N GLN A 24 -20.21 41.32 15.10
CA GLN A 24 -18.82 41.66 14.80
C GLN A 24 -18.74 42.69 13.69
N PRO A 25 -17.91 43.74 13.83
CA PRO A 25 -17.68 44.71 12.75
C PRO A 25 -16.88 44.08 11.61
N GLN A 26 -17.32 44.27 10.39
CA GLN A 26 -16.61 43.95 9.17
C GLN A 26 -15.37 44.82 9.03
N ALA A 27 -14.19 44.26 8.89
CA ALA A 27 -12.98 44.93 8.45
C ALA A 27 -13.00 45.11 6.92
N PRO A 28 -12.55 46.26 6.36
CA PRO A 28 -12.59 46.48 4.93
C PRO A 28 -11.50 45.71 4.19
N TYR A 29 -11.88 45.17 3.03
CA TYR A 29 -11.00 44.52 2.06
C TYR A 29 -9.86 45.48 1.64
N GLY A 30 -8.62 45.13 2.02
CA GLY A 30 -7.41 45.70 1.47
C GLY A 30 -7.08 45.07 0.13
N GLN A 31 -6.93 45.88 -0.90
CA GLN A 31 -6.46 45.50 -2.22
C GLN A 31 -5.04 44.90 -2.16
N PRO A 32 -4.70 43.88 -2.97
CA PRO A 32 -3.34 43.38 -3.08
C PRO A 32 -2.42 44.47 -3.71
N PRO A 33 -1.18 44.63 -3.22
CA PRO A 33 -0.24 45.60 -3.78
C PRO A 33 0.22 45.19 -5.18
N ALA A 34 0.21 46.16 -6.08
CA ALA A 34 0.72 46.04 -7.45
C ALA A 34 2.25 45.74 -7.44
N PRO A 35 2.77 45.00 -8.42
CA PRO A 35 4.21 44.73 -8.51
C PRO A 35 4.96 46.02 -8.91
N PRO A 36 6.16 46.29 -8.35
CA PRO A 36 6.95 47.46 -8.70
C PRO A 36 7.48 47.36 -10.13
N ARG A 37 7.15 48.35 -10.95
CA ARG A 37 7.85 48.69 -12.18
C ARG A 37 9.15 49.42 -11.82
N GLY A 38 10.26 48.87 -12.22
CA GLY A 38 11.50 49.60 -12.01
C GLY A 38 12.67 49.02 -12.78
N GLY A 39 13.03 49.61 -13.87
CA GLY A 39 14.30 50.15 -14.18
C GLY A 39 15.52 49.22 -14.42
N GLY A 40 15.99 49.29 -15.62
CA GLY A 40 17.11 48.61 -16.24
C GLY A 40 18.41 48.53 -15.44
N GLY A 41 19.03 47.38 -15.60
CA GLY A 41 20.39 47.06 -15.21
C GLY A 41 20.82 45.79 -15.89
N ARG A 42 21.38 45.90 -17.08
CA ARG A 42 22.12 44.80 -17.72
C ARG A 42 23.24 44.35 -16.81
N LYS A 43 23.25 43.07 -16.35
CA LYS A 43 24.48 42.28 -16.22
C LYS A 43 24.12 40.82 -15.81
N LYS A 44 24.33 39.88 -16.76
CA LYS A 44 24.87 38.51 -16.56
C LYS A 44 24.26 37.62 -15.48
N THR A 45 22.92 37.42 -15.49
CA THR A 45 22.30 36.37 -14.65
C THR A 45 21.43 35.40 -15.48
N GLY A 46 21.52 35.48 -16.82
CA GLY A 46 20.71 34.66 -17.73
C GLY A 46 21.21 33.24 -18.03
N LEU A 47 22.34 32.80 -17.46
CA LEU A 47 22.98 31.57 -17.89
C LEU A 47 22.81 30.40 -16.87
N VAL A 48 22.34 30.67 -15.65
CA VAL A 48 22.17 29.64 -14.62
C VAL A 48 20.74 29.11 -14.58
N ILE A 49 19.75 29.93 -14.97
CA ILE A 49 18.33 29.50 -14.99
C ILE A 49 18.02 28.62 -16.22
N GLY A 50 18.77 28.81 -17.32
CA GLY A 50 18.61 27.99 -18.52
C GLY A 50 19.06 26.53 -18.37
N ALA A 51 20.07 26.29 -17.51
CA ALA A 51 20.60 24.94 -17.30
C ALA A 51 19.67 24.04 -16.46
N VAL A 52 18.94 24.63 -15.50
CA VAL A 52 18.02 23.87 -14.64
C VAL A 52 16.74 23.50 -15.39
N VAL A 53 16.25 24.38 -16.28
CA VAL A 53 15.06 24.10 -17.08
C VAL A 53 15.34 23.05 -18.17
N VAL A 54 16.55 23.05 -18.73
CA VAL A 54 16.94 22.04 -19.76
C VAL A 54 17.10 20.66 -19.14
N VAL A 55 17.62 20.56 -17.89
CA VAL A 55 17.73 19.26 -17.19
C VAL A 55 16.35 18.73 -16.77
N ALA A 56 15.44 19.62 -16.33
CA ALA A 56 14.07 19.20 -16.02
C ALA A 56 13.28 18.80 -17.28
N ALA A 57 13.47 19.51 -18.39
CA ALA A 57 12.84 19.16 -19.67
C ALA A 57 13.42 17.87 -20.28
N ALA A 58 14.72 17.60 -20.08
CA ALA A 58 15.34 16.34 -20.51
C ALA A 58 14.88 15.15 -19.66
N ALA A 59 14.66 15.34 -18.35
CA ALA A 59 14.14 14.29 -17.49
C ALA A 59 12.66 13.96 -17.78
N VAL A 60 11.83 14.99 -18.04
CA VAL A 60 10.43 14.79 -18.42
C VAL A 60 10.29 14.33 -19.86
N GLY A 61 11.10 14.89 -20.78
CA GLY A 61 11.12 14.49 -22.18
C GLY A 61 11.71 13.09 -22.40
N GLY A 62 12.71 12.70 -21.61
CA GLY A 62 13.27 11.35 -21.61
C GLY A 62 12.25 10.31 -21.12
N TYR A 63 11.51 10.62 -20.08
CA TYR A 63 10.45 9.74 -19.56
C TYR A 63 9.32 9.53 -20.59
N LEU A 64 8.92 10.59 -21.30
CA LEU A 64 7.88 10.49 -22.34
C LEU A 64 8.36 9.82 -23.64
N LEU A 65 9.67 9.82 -23.91
CA LEU A 65 10.23 9.12 -25.08
C LEU A 65 10.47 7.62 -24.82
N PHE A 66 10.61 7.22 -23.55
CA PHE A 66 10.70 5.80 -23.16
C PHE A 66 9.34 5.20 -22.75
N ALA A 67 8.28 6.01 -22.58
CA ALA A 67 6.92 5.54 -22.32
C ALA A 67 6.16 5.10 -23.58
N GLY A 68 6.82 4.93 -24.71
CA GLY A 68 6.22 4.67 -26.01
C GLY A 68 6.69 3.39 -26.71
N ASP A 69 7.27 2.42 -25.98
CA ASP A 69 7.54 1.11 -26.55
C ASP A 69 6.74 0.05 -25.78
N ASP A 70 5.89 -0.70 -26.48
CA ASP A 70 5.04 -1.77 -25.94
C ASP A 70 5.82 -3.03 -25.50
N SER A 71 7.11 -2.92 -25.24
CA SER A 71 7.92 -4.02 -24.73
C SER A 71 8.09 -3.88 -23.21
N SER A 72 7.65 -4.90 -22.48
CA SER A 72 7.93 -5.06 -21.06
C SER A 72 9.42 -4.84 -20.77
N SER A 73 9.75 -4.04 -19.77
CA SER A 73 11.15 -3.85 -19.32
C SER A 73 11.72 -5.11 -18.64
N VAL A 74 10.85 -6.06 -18.32
CA VAL A 74 11.19 -7.34 -17.68
C VAL A 74 11.63 -8.35 -18.74
N ALA A 75 12.87 -8.82 -18.66
CA ALA A 75 13.38 -9.85 -19.55
C ALA A 75 12.74 -11.21 -19.27
N ASP A 76 12.18 -11.85 -20.29
CA ASP A 76 11.66 -13.21 -20.21
C ASP A 76 12.84 -14.21 -20.12
N ASP A 77 12.76 -15.19 -19.20
CA ASP A 77 13.73 -16.28 -19.07
C ASP A 77 13.37 -17.51 -19.94
N GLY A 78 12.27 -17.43 -20.70
CA GLY A 78 11.80 -18.49 -21.59
C GLY A 78 11.20 -19.70 -20.84
N LYS A 79 10.88 -19.56 -19.56
CA LYS A 79 10.32 -20.60 -18.73
C LYS A 79 8.93 -20.21 -18.23
N THR A 80 8.12 -21.24 -18.02
CA THR A 80 6.77 -21.06 -17.44
C THR A 80 6.78 -21.48 -15.98
N TYR A 81 6.14 -20.70 -15.15
CA TYR A 81 6.05 -20.98 -13.72
C TYR A 81 4.61 -20.93 -13.24
N LYS A 82 4.36 -21.69 -12.17
CA LYS A 82 3.13 -21.62 -11.38
C LYS A 82 3.46 -21.21 -9.96
N LEU A 83 2.49 -20.59 -9.31
CA LEU A 83 2.55 -20.33 -7.87
C LEU A 83 2.00 -21.52 -7.09
N THR A 84 2.55 -21.73 -5.91
CA THR A 84 2.14 -22.77 -4.95
C THR A 84 2.08 -22.20 -3.54
N ALA A 85 1.50 -22.94 -2.62
CA ALA A 85 1.47 -22.60 -1.20
C ALA A 85 2.07 -23.76 -0.37
N PRO A 86 3.41 -23.89 -0.33
CA PRO A 86 4.08 -24.95 0.40
C PRO A 86 3.80 -24.86 1.91
N ALA A 87 4.05 -25.98 2.64
CA ALA A 87 3.81 -26.01 4.08
C ALA A 87 4.75 -25.10 4.88
N THR A 88 5.94 -24.81 4.33
CA THR A 88 6.97 -23.97 4.97
C THR A 88 7.67 -23.15 3.91
N VAL A 89 7.95 -21.87 4.21
CA VAL A 89 8.70 -20.92 3.37
C VAL A 89 9.74 -20.19 4.22
N LEU A 90 10.68 -19.49 3.57
CA LEU A 90 11.68 -18.62 4.24
C LEU A 90 12.43 -19.39 5.36
N GLY A 91 12.73 -20.66 5.13
CA GLY A 91 13.47 -21.49 6.07
C GLY A 91 12.80 -21.77 7.41
N GLY A 92 11.59 -21.26 7.69
CA GLY A 92 10.99 -21.47 9.01
C GLY A 92 9.57 -20.93 9.19
N TYR A 93 9.02 -20.22 8.23
CA TYR A 93 7.63 -19.75 8.29
C TYR A 93 6.69 -20.88 7.92
N LYS A 94 5.81 -21.25 8.81
CA LYS A 94 4.81 -22.31 8.63
C LYS A 94 3.52 -21.75 8.06
N LYS A 95 2.94 -22.46 7.12
CA LYS A 95 1.62 -22.10 6.58
C LYS A 95 0.56 -22.24 7.67
N LEU A 96 -0.26 -21.20 7.81
CA LEU A 96 -1.45 -21.21 8.66
C LEU A 96 -2.61 -21.92 7.95
N ASP A 97 -3.62 -22.32 8.72
CA ASP A 97 -4.85 -22.89 8.17
C ASP A 97 -5.54 -21.90 7.24
N ALA A 98 -6.23 -22.39 6.23
CA ALA A 98 -6.82 -21.60 5.15
C ALA A 98 -7.76 -20.47 5.63
N SER A 99 -8.33 -20.59 6.83
CA SER A 99 -9.16 -19.55 7.43
C SER A 99 -8.38 -18.32 7.94
N ALA A 100 -7.07 -18.44 8.12
CA ALA A 100 -6.24 -17.37 8.68
C ALA A 100 -5.65 -16.43 7.61
N GLY A 101 -5.63 -16.85 6.35
CA GLY A 101 -4.97 -16.14 5.25
C GLY A 101 -5.88 -15.22 4.41
N GLY A 102 -7.13 -15.05 4.80
CA GLY A 102 -8.12 -14.39 3.95
C GLY A 102 -8.63 -15.30 2.81
N GLY A 103 -9.52 -14.78 1.98
CA GLY A 103 -10.04 -15.48 0.80
C GLY A 103 -9.14 -15.28 -0.42
N GLY A 104 -9.25 -16.21 -1.39
CA GLY A 104 -8.67 -16.03 -2.72
C GLY A 104 -9.39 -14.94 -3.53
N MET A 105 -8.96 -14.74 -4.76
CA MET A 105 -9.57 -13.78 -5.67
C MET A 105 -10.96 -14.24 -6.11
N SER A 106 -11.88 -13.28 -6.27
CA SER A 106 -13.18 -13.57 -6.86
C SER A 106 -13.04 -13.81 -8.38
N SER A 107 -14.06 -14.43 -8.97
CA SER A 107 -14.10 -14.56 -10.44
C SER A 107 -14.18 -13.22 -11.17
N GLY A 108 -14.58 -12.14 -10.49
CA GLY A 108 -14.53 -10.78 -11.00
C GLY A 108 -13.11 -10.26 -11.08
N ASP A 109 -12.35 -10.42 -9.99
CA ASP A 109 -10.96 -9.99 -9.92
C ASP A 109 -10.09 -10.70 -10.97
N LEU A 110 -10.29 -12.00 -11.18
CA LEU A 110 -9.58 -12.76 -12.21
C LEU A 110 -9.88 -12.23 -13.61
N LYS A 111 -11.14 -11.93 -13.93
CA LYS A 111 -11.53 -11.30 -15.21
C LYS A 111 -10.93 -9.89 -15.39
N ASP A 112 -10.75 -9.16 -14.31
CA ASP A 112 -10.12 -7.84 -14.40
C ASP A 112 -8.61 -7.97 -14.62
N LEU A 113 -7.97 -9.02 -14.12
CA LEU A 113 -6.58 -9.36 -14.46
C LEU A 113 -6.43 -9.81 -15.91
N GLU A 114 -7.39 -10.58 -16.47
CA GLU A 114 -7.40 -10.91 -17.90
C GLU A 114 -7.41 -9.65 -18.78
N LYS A 115 -8.21 -8.65 -18.44
CA LYS A 115 -8.23 -7.37 -19.16
C LYS A 115 -6.93 -6.58 -19.04
N ARG A 116 -6.11 -6.90 -18.05
CA ARG A 116 -4.82 -6.24 -17.77
C ARG A 116 -3.63 -7.00 -18.36
N GLY A 117 -3.86 -8.06 -19.16
CA GLY A 117 -2.83 -8.82 -19.84
C GLY A 117 -2.33 -10.04 -19.06
N VAL A 118 -3.15 -10.60 -18.17
CA VAL A 118 -2.86 -11.92 -17.56
C VAL A 118 -3.79 -12.95 -18.14
N SER A 119 -3.28 -13.84 -19.00
CA SER A 119 -4.07 -14.88 -19.65
C SER A 119 -4.26 -16.10 -18.74
N ASP A 120 -5.49 -16.63 -18.69
CA ASP A 120 -5.86 -17.81 -17.88
C ASP A 120 -5.42 -17.76 -16.40
N PRO A 121 -5.68 -16.65 -15.67
CA PRO A 121 -5.19 -16.45 -14.32
C PRO A 121 -5.76 -17.48 -13.35
N LYS A 122 -4.88 -18.04 -12.52
CA LYS A 122 -5.23 -18.96 -11.42
C LYS A 122 -4.66 -18.40 -10.13
N ASP A 123 -5.52 -18.18 -9.14
CA ASP A 123 -5.11 -17.60 -7.88
C ASP A 123 -4.50 -18.61 -6.92
N VAL A 124 -3.57 -18.14 -6.12
CA VAL A 124 -2.97 -18.86 -4.98
C VAL A 124 -2.83 -17.88 -3.84
N HIS A 125 -3.28 -18.28 -2.66
CA HIS A 125 -3.12 -17.48 -1.44
C HIS A 125 -2.67 -18.35 -0.27
N ALA A 126 -1.92 -17.76 0.64
CA ALA A 126 -1.54 -18.38 1.89
C ALA A 126 -1.12 -17.32 2.93
N ALA A 127 -1.31 -17.65 4.19
CA ALA A 127 -0.69 -16.96 5.30
C ALA A 127 0.40 -17.85 5.92
N TYR A 128 1.51 -17.22 6.26
CA TYR A 128 2.65 -17.88 6.89
C TYR A 128 3.02 -17.16 8.18
N GLN A 129 3.44 -17.93 9.19
CA GLN A 129 3.84 -17.42 10.49
C GLN A 129 5.17 -18.02 10.94
N HIS A 130 6.00 -17.17 11.56
CA HIS A 130 7.20 -17.57 12.28
C HIS A 130 7.21 -16.92 13.66
N GLY A 131 7.63 -17.66 14.69
CA GLY A 131 7.64 -17.17 16.07
C GLY A 131 6.26 -17.12 16.72
N GLU A 132 6.21 -16.67 17.96
CA GLU A 132 5.00 -16.55 18.79
C GLU A 132 5.01 -15.27 19.63
N GLY A 133 3.84 -14.81 20.05
CA GLY A 133 3.69 -13.64 20.88
C GLY A 133 4.39 -12.40 20.29
N THR A 134 5.26 -11.76 21.05
CA THR A 134 5.99 -10.54 20.62
C THR A 134 7.10 -10.80 19.59
N THR A 135 7.40 -12.05 19.26
CA THR A 135 8.36 -12.42 18.21
C THR A 135 7.67 -12.90 16.95
N MET A 136 6.34 -12.85 16.93
CA MET A 136 5.54 -13.32 15.79
C MET A 136 5.75 -12.43 14.57
N LYS A 137 6.06 -13.08 13.45
CA LYS A 137 6.13 -12.46 12.13
C LYS A 137 5.19 -13.21 11.20
N THR A 138 4.52 -12.49 10.33
CA THR A 138 3.60 -13.09 9.36
C THR A 138 3.81 -12.55 7.96
N PHE A 139 3.58 -13.39 6.97
CA PHE A 139 3.37 -13.01 5.58
C PHE A 139 1.97 -13.43 5.14
N ASN A 140 1.20 -12.49 4.62
CA ASN A 140 0.00 -12.78 3.86
C ASN A 140 0.35 -12.63 2.38
N TYR A 141 0.24 -13.71 1.63
CA TYR A 141 0.62 -13.82 0.24
C TYR A 141 -0.61 -14.13 -0.60
N LEU A 142 -0.80 -13.36 -1.66
CA LEU A 142 -1.83 -13.57 -2.67
C LEU A 142 -1.24 -13.30 -4.05
N GLY A 143 -1.39 -14.23 -4.96
CA GLY A 143 -0.89 -14.09 -6.32
C GLY A 143 -1.70 -14.87 -7.33
N VAL A 144 -1.38 -14.64 -8.59
CA VAL A 144 -1.90 -15.36 -9.74
C VAL A 144 -0.75 -15.88 -10.59
N TYR A 145 -0.99 -16.97 -11.30
CA TYR A 145 -0.12 -17.46 -12.34
C TYR A 145 -0.92 -17.69 -13.63
N GLY A 146 -0.27 -17.45 -14.75
CA GLY A 146 -0.78 -17.49 -16.11
C GLY A 146 0.25 -16.86 -17.02
N GLU A 147 -0.08 -16.61 -18.29
CA GLU A 147 0.79 -15.82 -19.17
C GLU A 147 0.58 -14.33 -18.89
N VAL A 148 1.66 -13.60 -18.64
CA VAL A 148 1.64 -12.17 -18.30
C VAL A 148 2.36 -11.39 -19.38
N ASP A 149 1.61 -10.60 -20.14
CA ASP A 149 2.12 -9.84 -21.28
C ASP A 149 3.13 -8.76 -20.84
N ASP A 150 2.77 -7.98 -19.83
CA ASP A 150 3.57 -6.89 -19.30
C ASP A 150 3.55 -6.89 -17.76
N PRO A 151 4.53 -7.58 -17.14
CA PRO A 151 4.58 -7.71 -15.68
C PRO A 151 4.62 -6.38 -14.93
N GLU A 152 5.32 -5.38 -15.47
CA GLU A 152 5.44 -4.08 -14.81
C GLU A 152 4.11 -3.33 -14.80
N LYS A 153 3.40 -3.28 -15.92
CA LYS A 153 2.06 -2.68 -15.99
C LYS A 153 1.07 -3.36 -15.04
N VAL A 154 1.14 -4.68 -14.90
CA VAL A 154 0.25 -5.40 -13.97
C VAL A 154 0.57 -5.04 -12.53
N VAL A 155 1.86 -5.01 -12.13
CA VAL A 155 2.28 -4.60 -10.77
C VAL A 155 1.85 -3.15 -10.49
N ASP A 156 2.04 -2.24 -11.44
CA ASP A 156 1.62 -0.83 -11.27
C ASP A 156 0.09 -0.71 -11.14
N ALA A 157 -0.66 -1.47 -11.92
CA ALA A 157 -2.11 -1.50 -11.84
C ALA A 157 -2.60 -2.06 -10.49
N MET A 158 -1.88 -3.01 -9.88
CA MET A 158 -2.20 -3.51 -8.53
C MET A 158 -2.07 -2.42 -7.47
N PHE A 159 -0.98 -1.67 -7.48
CA PHE A 159 -0.81 -0.54 -6.54
C PHE A 159 -1.84 0.56 -6.76
N ALA A 160 -2.15 0.90 -8.02
CA ALA A 160 -3.18 1.88 -8.34
C ALA A 160 -4.58 1.46 -7.87
N GLU A 161 -4.92 0.17 -7.97
CA GLU A 161 -6.20 -0.36 -7.48
C GLU A 161 -6.27 -0.35 -5.95
N MET A 162 -5.16 -0.71 -5.26
CA MET A 162 -5.09 -0.63 -3.80
C MET A 162 -5.21 0.81 -3.31
N GLU A 163 -4.56 1.77 -3.98
CA GLU A 163 -4.69 3.19 -3.65
C GLU A 163 -6.14 3.67 -3.81
N LYS A 164 -6.79 3.32 -4.93
CA LYS A 164 -8.19 3.65 -5.18
C LYS A 164 -9.13 3.05 -4.13
N ASN A 165 -8.92 1.81 -3.73
CA ASN A 165 -9.71 1.14 -2.70
C ASN A 165 -9.46 1.76 -1.32
N SER A 166 -8.23 2.17 -1.03
CA SER A 166 -7.86 2.93 0.16
C SER A 166 -8.63 4.26 0.29
N LEU A 167 -8.79 4.98 -0.81
CA LEU A 167 -9.51 6.27 -0.86
C LEU A 167 -11.04 6.11 -0.73
N ASN A 168 -11.59 4.96 -1.10
CA ASN A 168 -13.03 4.70 -1.06
C ASN A 168 -13.55 4.24 0.32
N GLY A 169 -12.66 4.16 1.33
CA GLY A 169 -12.99 4.07 2.75
C GLY A 169 -14.01 2.99 3.12
N SER A 170 -13.60 1.73 3.11
CA SER A 170 -14.28 0.73 3.94
C SER A 170 -13.59 0.70 5.29
N ASP A 171 -14.36 0.75 6.38
CA ASP A 171 -13.84 0.63 7.74
C ASP A 171 -12.88 -0.57 7.85
N GLY A 172 -11.62 -0.32 8.21
CA GLY A 172 -10.58 -1.33 8.31
C GLY A 172 -9.74 -1.55 7.03
N GLY A 173 -9.72 -0.61 6.09
CA GLY A 173 -8.87 -0.67 4.91
C GLY A 173 -7.40 -0.33 5.17
N MET A 174 -6.53 -0.85 4.32
CA MET A 174 -5.12 -0.45 4.30
C MET A 174 -4.96 0.83 3.49
N LYS A 175 -4.42 1.89 4.09
CA LYS A 175 -4.06 3.13 3.40
C LYS A 175 -2.60 3.06 2.96
N LEU A 176 -2.32 3.28 1.68
CA LEU A 176 -0.96 3.34 1.18
C LEU A 176 -0.27 4.66 1.56
N ILE A 177 1.01 4.60 1.93
CA ILE A 177 1.82 5.75 2.34
C ILE A 177 2.92 5.99 1.31
N GLY A 178 2.97 7.21 0.75
CA GLY A 178 3.94 7.59 -0.28
C GLY A 178 3.62 6.94 -1.63
N SER A 179 4.66 6.57 -2.38
CA SER A 179 4.56 5.90 -3.68
C SER A 179 5.33 4.59 -3.69
N PRO A 180 4.96 3.62 -4.54
CA PRO A 180 5.72 2.39 -4.71
C PRO A 180 7.17 2.69 -5.11
N LYS A 181 8.11 1.93 -4.55
CA LYS A 181 9.54 2.00 -4.89
C LYS A 181 9.98 0.67 -5.45
N GLU A 182 10.74 0.71 -6.52
CA GLU A 182 11.34 -0.48 -7.11
C GLU A 182 12.51 -0.99 -6.29
N PHE A 183 12.62 -2.31 -6.17
CA PHE A 183 13.70 -3.02 -5.51
C PHE A 183 14.18 -4.19 -6.36
N THR A 184 15.49 -4.38 -6.39
CA THR A 184 16.13 -5.53 -7.04
C THR A 184 17.03 -6.21 -6.01
N PRO A 185 16.48 -7.04 -5.09
CA PRO A 185 17.27 -7.76 -4.11
C PRO A 185 18.24 -8.74 -4.77
N ASP A 186 19.27 -9.15 -4.04
CA ASP A 186 20.22 -10.15 -4.51
C ASP A 186 19.47 -11.46 -4.88
N GLY A 187 19.78 -12.02 -6.04
CA GLY A 187 19.12 -13.23 -6.56
C GLY A 187 17.79 -13.00 -7.28
N PHE A 188 17.17 -11.83 -7.13
CA PHE A 188 15.94 -11.50 -7.85
C PHE A 188 16.23 -11.15 -9.31
N ALA A 189 15.80 -12.01 -10.22
CA ALA A 189 16.01 -11.85 -11.65
C ALA A 189 14.72 -12.13 -12.43
N HIS A 190 14.67 -11.67 -13.69
CA HIS A 190 13.55 -11.89 -14.61
C HIS A 190 12.20 -11.52 -14.02
N GLY A 191 12.13 -10.35 -13.39
CA GLY A 191 10.92 -9.84 -12.77
C GLY A 191 11.09 -8.39 -12.33
N VAL A 192 10.00 -7.75 -12.01
CA VAL A 192 9.93 -6.44 -11.37
C VAL A 192 9.40 -6.63 -9.95
N MET A 193 9.94 -5.90 -8.99
CA MET A 193 9.44 -5.84 -7.62
C MET A 193 9.28 -4.40 -7.18
N LYS A 194 8.11 -4.04 -6.70
CA LYS A 194 7.84 -2.73 -6.10
C LYS A 194 7.30 -2.91 -4.69
N CYS A 195 7.77 -2.07 -3.75
CA CYS A 195 7.32 -2.11 -2.36
C CYS A 195 6.85 -0.74 -1.89
N GLN A 196 5.88 -0.74 -0.98
CA GLN A 196 5.30 0.46 -0.38
C GLN A 196 4.89 0.18 1.06
N MET A 197 4.89 1.22 1.89
CA MET A 197 4.29 1.13 3.22
C MET A 197 2.78 1.28 3.13
N GLY A 198 2.06 0.45 3.88
CA GLY A 198 0.66 0.62 4.16
C GLY A 198 0.44 0.96 5.62
N GLU A 199 -0.65 1.63 5.93
CA GLU A 199 -1.16 1.86 7.27
C GLU A 199 -2.49 1.12 7.42
N PHE A 200 -2.55 0.20 8.36
CA PHE A 200 -3.76 -0.47 8.76
C PHE A 200 -4.40 0.28 9.91
N SER A 201 -5.66 0.67 9.76
CA SER A 201 -6.46 1.22 10.86
C SER A 201 -7.25 0.09 11.52
N MET A 202 -7.12 -0.04 12.83
CA MET A 202 -7.86 -1.01 13.65
C MET A 202 -9.23 -0.44 14.06
N GLY A 203 -9.69 0.62 13.38
CA GLY A 203 -10.88 1.38 13.73
C GLY A 203 -12.18 0.60 13.60
N GLY A 204 -12.82 0.36 14.73
CA GLY A 204 -14.26 0.16 14.87
C GLY A 204 -14.78 1.22 15.85
N GLU A 205 -15.99 1.73 15.66
CA GLU A 205 -16.70 2.58 16.62
C GLU A 205 -16.91 1.80 17.96
N GLY A 206 -15.89 1.78 18.78
CA GLY A 206 -15.86 1.02 20.03
C GLY A 206 -14.47 1.01 20.65
N GLY A 207 -13.64 1.97 20.24
CA GLY A 207 -12.41 2.44 20.83
C GLY A 207 -11.61 1.41 21.63
N ALA A 208 -10.45 1.07 21.11
CA ALA A 208 -9.40 0.40 21.87
C ALA A 208 -8.77 1.32 22.95
N GLU A 209 -9.51 2.29 23.47
CA GLU A 209 -9.01 3.25 24.49
C GLU A 209 -8.48 2.57 25.74
N ASP A 210 -8.81 1.28 25.95
CA ASP A 210 -8.41 0.52 27.16
C ASP A 210 -7.57 -0.73 26.85
N SER A 211 -7.28 -1.06 25.60
CA SER A 211 -6.59 -2.30 25.21
C SER A 211 -5.07 -2.16 25.05
N GLY A 212 -4.54 -0.92 25.00
CA GLY A 212 -3.12 -0.65 24.77
C GLY A 212 -2.63 -1.05 23.34
N VAL A 213 -3.57 -1.35 22.43
CA VAL A 213 -3.28 -1.61 21.02
C VAL A 213 -3.34 -0.28 20.27
N PRO A 214 -2.36 0.06 19.42
CA PRO A 214 -2.42 1.27 18.61
C PRO A 214 -3.63 1.28 17.67
N ASP A 215 -4.25 2.44 17.47
CA ASP A 215 -5.38 2.62 16.55
C ASP A 215 -5.01 2.34 15.09
N SER A 216 -3.74 2.46 14.76
CA SER A 216 -3.18 2.10 13.45
C SER A 216 -1.77 1.55 13.58
N PHE A 217 -1.33 0.77 12.61
CA PHE A 217 0.05 0.31 12.50
C PHE A 217 0.50 0.28 11.05
N GLN A 218 1.79 0.57 10.86
CA GLN A 218 2.39 0.52 9.54
C GLN A 218 2.86 -0.90 9.21
N THR A 219 2.62 -1.31 7.98
CA THR A 219 3.00 -2.62 7.45
C THR A 219 3.56 -2.48 6.04
N PRO A 220 4.73 -3.03 5.76
CA PRO A 220 5.28 -3.04 4.41
C PRO A 220 4.58 -4.09 3.55
N MET A 221 4.42 -3.74 2.29
CA MET A 221 3.91 -4.61 1.26
C MET A 221 4.82 -4.55 0.04
N CYS A 222 5.11 -5.69 -0.55
CA CYS A 222 5.80 -5.79 -1.82
C CYS A 222 4.95 -6.58 -2.82
N ALA A 223 4.96 -6.16 -4.08
CA ALA A 223 4.42 -6.91 -5.19
C ALA A 223 5.54 -7.23 -6.19
N TRP A 224 5.47 -8.42 -6.79
CA TRP A 224 6.35 -8.78 -7.90
C TRP A 224 5.55 -9.25 -9.09
N GLY A 225 6.15 -9.12 -10.28
CA GLY A 225 5.64 -9.64 -11.53
C GLY A 225 6.75 -10.21 -12.40
N ASP A 226 6.48 -11.31 -13.07
CA ASP A 226 7.25 -11.87 -14.17
C ASP A 226 6.30 -12.42 -15.23
N HIS A 227 6.79 -12.89 -16.39
CA HIS A 227 5.94 -13.35 -17.50
C HIS A 227 5.05 -14.57 -17.20
N SER A 228 5.12 -15.13 -15.99
CA SER A 228 4.30 -16.27 -15.58
C SER A 228 3.54 -16.05 -14.29
N THR A 229 3.99 -15.10 -13.43
CA THR A 229 3.45 -14.94 -12.08
C THR A 229 3.38 -13.48 -11.68
N VAL A 230 2.30 -13.10 -11.00
CA VAL A 230 2.17 -11.80 -10.33
C VAL A 230 1.62 -12.03 -8.94
N ALA A 231 2.26 -11.44 -7.93
CA ALA A 231 1.75 -11.58 -6.57
C ALA A 231 2.14 -10.40 -5.69
N TYR A 232 1.46 -10.25 -4.56
CA TYR A 232 1.88 -9.37 -3.49
C TYR A 232 1.97 -10.15 -2.16
N ALA A 233 2.81 -9.63 -1.28
CA ALA A 233 2.94 -10.10 0.07
C ALA A 233 2.93 -8.93 1.05
N VAL A 234 2.13 -9.05 2.10
CA VAL A 234 2.05 -8.11 3.22
C VAL A 234 2.79 -8.72 4.40
N PHE A 235 3.76 -8.00 4.93
CA PHE A 235 4.58 -8.44 6.06
C PHE A 235 4.16 -7.74 7.35
N SER A 236 4.07 -8.49 8.44
CA SER A 236 3.84 -7.95 9.78
C SER A 236 4.83 -8.53 10.77
N ASP A 237 5.35 -7.68 11.66
CA ASP A 237 6.25 -8.05 12.77
C ASP A 237 5.66 -7.47 14.07
N ALA A 238 5.08 -8.35 14.89
CA ALA A 238 4.46 -7.95 16.15
C ALA A 238 5.45 -7.26 17.11
N GLY A 239 6.72 -7.66 17.06
CA GLY A 239 7.75 -7.04 17.89
C GLY A 239 8.19 -5.66 17.41
N ALA A 240 8.17 -5.40 16.12
CA ALA A 240 8.45 -4.07 15.57
C ALA A 240 7.24 -3.14 15.83
N THR A 241 6.04 -3.59 15.48
CA THR A 241 4.78 -2.85 15.67
C THR A 241 4.59 -2.43 17.13
N GLY A 242 4.75 -3.35 18.07
CA GLY A 242 4.58 -3.06 19.52
C GLY A 242 5.65 -2.12 20.11
N ARG A 243 6.75 -1.86 19.39
CA ARG A 243 7.81 -0.94 19.79
C ARG A 243 7.87 0.34 18.96
N GLY A 244 6.95 0.53 18.02
CA GLY A 244 6.98 1.65 17.08
C GLY A 244 8.25 1.68 16.22
N LYS A 245 8.83 0.51 15.93
CA LYS A 245 10.07 0.40 15.15
C LYS A 245 9.73 0.32 13.66
N ASP A 246 10.36 1.19 12.88
CA ASP A 246 10.24 1.17 11.42
C ASP A 246 10.84 -0.13 10.86
N ILE A 247 10.12 -0.72 9.90
CA ILE A 247 10.58 -1.87 9.11
C ILE A 247 11.08 -1.34 7.77
N ALA A 248 12.35 -1.60 7.45
CA ALA A 248 12.91 -1.14 6.19
C ALA A 248 12.31 -1.92 5.00
N LEU A 249 11.85 -1.21 3.98
CA LEU A 249 11.31 -1.82 2.76
C LEU A 249 12.33 -2.73 2.06
N SER A 250 13.62 -2.38 2.11
CA SER A 250 14.70 -3.21 1.55
C SER A 250 14.79 -4.59 2.19
N ASP A 251 14.62 -4.66 3.52
CA ASP A 251 14.70 -5.93 4.25
C ASP A 251 13.50 -6.82 3.92
N VAL A 252 12.32 -6.21 3.73
CA VAL A 252 11.12 -6.94 3.32
C VAL A 252 11.21 -7.35 1.86
N ALA A 253 11.74 -6.50 0.98
CA ALA A 253 11.98 -6.85 -0.42
C ALA A 253 12.88 -8.08 -0.55
N ALA A 254 13.97 -8.17 0.24
CA ALA A 254 14.83 -9.35 0.27
C ALA A 254 14.07 -10.61 0.70
N GLN A 255 13.28 -10.53 1.77
CA GLN A 255 12.46 -11.66 2.23
C GLN A 255 11.37 -12.05 1.20
N VAL A 256 10.78 -11.08 0.49
CA VAL A 256 9.80 -11.36 -0.57
C VAL A 256 10.46 -12.00 -1.80
N ALA A 257 11.72 -11.67 -2.10
CA ALA A 257 12.47 -12.38 -3.14
C ALA A 257 12.69 -13.86 -2.76
N GLU A 258 13.08 -14.16 -1.52
CA GLU A 258 13.18 -15.55 -1.02
C GLU A 258 11.81 -16.24 -1.01
N LEU A 259 10.74 -15.53 -0.60
CA LEU A 259 9.38 -16.09 -0.65
C LEU A 259 8.98 -16.45 -2.08
N ARG A 260 9.28 -15.57 -3.07
CA ARG A 260 9.03 -15.85 -4.48
C ARG A 260 9.71 -17.13 -4.94
N ASP A 261 10.96 -17.34 -4.55
CA ASP A 261 11.71 -18.55 -4.91
C ASP A 261 11.10 -19.82 -4.29
N ASP A 262 10.56 -19.74 -3.08
CA ASP A 262 9.91 -20.86 -2.40
C ASP A 262 8.53 -21.21 -2.99
N VAL A 263 7.77 -20.21 -3.45
CA VAL A 263 6.39 -20.42 -3.93
C VAL A 263 6.29 -20.58 -5.44
N ARG A 264 7.32 -20.18 -6.20
CA ARG A 264 7.37 -20.24 -7.66
C ARG A 264 7.99 -21.55 -8.14
N VAL A 265 7.25 -22.32 -8.89
CA VAL A 265 7.67 -23.66 -9.36
C VAL A 265 7.63 -23.71 -10.88
N GLU A 266 8.75 -24.09 -11.51
CA GLU A 266 8.84 -24.26 -12.97
C GLU A 266 7.89 -25.38 -13.44
N VAL A 267 7.11 -25.11 -14.45
CA VAL A 267 6.22 -26.07 -15.14
C VAL A 267 7.03 -26.73 -16.26
N LYS A 268 7.25 -28.02 -16.16
CA LYS A 268 7.97 -28.82 -17.19
C LYS A 268 7.00 -29.33 -18.23
#